data_423598b0bf33644d4204959069cbe5ed
#
_entry.id   423598b0bf33644d4204959069cbe5ed
#
_cell.length_a   1.000
_cell.length_b   1.000
_cell.length_c   1.000
_cell.angle_alpha   90.00
_cell.angle_beta   90.00
_cell.angle_gamma   90.00
#
_symmetry.space_group_name_H-M   'P 1'
#
loop_
_entity.id
_entity.type
_entity.pdbx_description
1 polymer ?
#
loop_
_entity_poly.entity_id
_entity_poly.type
_entity_poly.pdbx_seq_one_letter_code
_entity_poly.pdbx_strand_id
1 'polypeptide(L)'
;KAIELKPDYAEAHNNLAFTLNRLDRLDEAEEGYKKAIKFKPDFAVAYYNLGVVQDKLLRFDEAKKNYKKALKFKPDYFEAEYNLNIILRQDELLLKIEQSKIHEKKKNIIKISSSTRLTSNPFLTNRVVEKELLTSLYKINSKELNREANKGSLRYGNGRCSDYQLFEDESSIIKNTSEDLINIMKQAVQSDIYVIESFFNIFRKRSGITIHNHMVSFDKAYELSNQKYSLTYYISVGDQNCREPGILKLYDPEEEILPSNGSIIIFPATRNHSAVYDGKTDRIMIGVNFYSLI
;
A
#
# COMPACT_ATOMS: atom_id res chain seq x y z
N LYS A 1 27.81 20.94 13.35
CA LYS A 1 28.87 21.69 12.64
C LYS A 1 28.33 22.57 11.50
N ALA A 2 27.54 22.07 10.52
CA ALA A 2 26.99 22.92 9.44
C ALA A 2 26.05 24.00 9.96
N ILE A 3 25.15 23.68 10.87
CA ILE A 3 24.19 24.61 11.51
C ILE A 3 24.92 25.58 12.46
N GLU A 4 26.00 25.18 13.11
CA GLU A 4 26.82 26.06 13.95
C GLU A 4 27.54 27.14 13.11
N LEU A 5 27.99 26.77 11.90
CA LEU A 5 28.66 27.69 10.98
C LEU A 5 27.68 28.58 10.23
N LYS A 6 26.49 28.07 9.91
CA LYS A 6 25.44 28.78 9.22
C LYS A 6 24.06 28.40 9.82
N PRO A 7 23.59 29.14 10.85
CA PRO A 7 22.38 28.81 11.59
C PRO A 7 21.09 28.87 10.77
N ASP A 8 21.07 29.61 9.66
CA ASP A 8 19.95 29.75 8.72
C ASP A 8 20.01 28.79 7.52
N TYR A 9 20.87 27.77 7.56
CA TYR A 9 21.03 26.82 6.47
C TYR A 9 19.87 25.80 6.44
N ALA A 10 18.87 26.11 5.65
CA ALA A 10 17.62 25.34 5.57
C ALA A 10 17.85 23.85 5.26
N GLU A 11 18.73 23.54 4.31
CA GLU A 11 19.05 22.16 3.93
C GLU A 11 19.70 21.37 5.07
N ALA A 12 20.54 22.03 5.90
CA ALA A 12 21.14 21.37 7.07
C ALA A 12 20.10 21.05 8.15
N HIS A 13 19.14 21.93 8.38
CA HIS A 13 18.02 21.68 9.29
C HIS A 13 17.13 20.54 8.78
N ASN A 14 16.82 20.51 7.47
CA ASN A 14 16.07 19.42 6.86
C ASN A 14 16.78 18.06 6.99
N ASN A 15 18.09 18.01 6.74
CA ASN A 15 18.88 16.77 6.82
C ASN A 15 19.02 16.24 8.25
N LEU A 16 19.18 17.14 9.23
CA LEU A 16 19.16 16.77 10.64
C LEU A 16 17.80 16.21 11.03
N ALA A 17 16.71 16.89 10.65
CA ALA A 17 15.34 16.45 10.90
C ALA A 17 15.04 15.08 10.24
N PHE A 18 15.53 14.84 9.02
CA PHE A 18 15.44 13.55 8.37
C PHE A 18 16.13 12.44 9.17
N THR A 19 17.31 12.71 9.71
CA THR A 19 18.03 11.76 10.58
C THR A 19 17.25 11.48 11.86
N LEU A 20 16.69 12.52 12.49
CA LEU A 20 15.87 12.40 13.69
C LEU A 20 14.59 11.58 13.43
N ASN A 21 13.91 11.81 12.31
CA ASN A 21 12.76 11.00 11.89
C ASN A 21 13.14 9.51 11.72
N ARG A 22 14.31 9.20 11.16
CA ARG A 22 14.80 7.81 11.06
C ARG A 22 15.13 7.17 12.40
N LEU A 23 15.43 7.98 13.41
CA LEU A 23 15.65 7.55 14.81
C LEU A 23 14.35 7.56 15.63
N ASP A 24 13.20 7.77 14.99
CA ASP A 24 11.87 7.88 15.59
C ASP A 24 11.74 9.01 16.63
N ARG A 25 12.62 10.01 16.57
CA ARG A 25 12.57 11.24 17.37
C ARG A 25 11.67 12.27 16.67
N LEU A 26 10.36 11.97 16.64
CA LEU A 26 9.41 12.63 15.74
C LEU A 26 9.20 14.11 16.07
N ASP A 27 9.10 14.48 17.35
CA ASP A 27 8.88 15.88 17.78
C ASP A 27 10.08 16.76 17.40
N GLU A 28 11.30 16.25 17.60
CA GLU A 28 12.52 16.98 17.24
C GLU A 28 12.69 17.08 15.70
N ALA A 29 12.27 16.04 14.97
CA ALA A 29 12.25 16.08 13.52
C ALA A 29 11.27 17.15 13.02
N GLU A 30 10.08 17.22 13.60
CA GLU A 30 9.09 18.24 13.26
C GLU A 30 9.63 19.66 13.44
N GLU A 31 10.25 19.95 14.58
CA GLU A 31 10.86 21.26 14.85
C GLU A 31 12.00 21.57 13.87
N GLY A 32 12.80 20.58 13.49
CA GLY A 32 13.85 20.74 12.49
C GLY A 32 13.29 21.10 11.11
N TYR A 33 12.22 20.42 10.66
CA TYR A 33 11.55 20.74 9.39
C TYR A 33 10.88 22.11 9.41
N LYS A 34 10.25 22.52 10.51
CA LYS A 34 9.69 23.87 10.69
C LYS A 34 10.78 24.95 10.58
N LYS A 35 11.97 24.72 11.15
CA LYS A 35 13.13 25.62 10.98
C LYS A 35 13.59 25.68 9.53
N ALA A 36 13.69 24.53 8.84
CA ALA A 36 14.04 24.50 7.43
C ALA A 36 13.07 25.33 6.57
N ILE A 37 11.76 25.20 6.81
CA ILE A 37 10.71 25.96 6.13
C ILE A 37 10.78 27.44 6.49
N LYS A 38 11.10 27.80 7.73
CA LYS A 38 11.27 29.20 8.13
C LYS A 38 12.39 29.88 7.35
N PHE A 39 13.50 29.19 7.13
CA PHE A 39 14.66 29.76 6.40
C PHE A 39 14.50 29.67 4.87
N LYS A 40 13.70 28.71 4.38
CA LYS A 40 13.40 28.52 2.95
C LYS A 40 11.91 28.22 2.77
N PRO A 41 11.05 29.25 2.63
CA PRO A 41 9.58 29.09 2.61
C PRO A 41 9.01 28.31 1.42
N ASP A 42 9.80 28.12 0.36
CA ASP A 42 9.44 27.34 -0.85
C ASP A 42 10.06 25.93 -0.87
N PHE A 43 10.57 25.46 0.27
CA PHE A 43 11.28 24.18 0.34
C PHE A 43 10.31 22.98 0.31
N ALA A 44 9.89 22.56 -0.88
CA ALA A 44 8.94 21.47 -1.11
C ALA A 44 9.29 20.19 -0.35
N VAL A 45 10.57 19.80 -0.33
CA VAL A 45 11.06 18.60 0.37
C VAL A 45 10.83 18.67 1.88
N ALA A 46 11.04 19.86 2.49
CA ALA A 46 10.81 20.03 3.92
C ALA A 46 9.31 19.98 4.28
N TYR A 47 8.43 20.51 3.43
CA TYR A 47 6.98 20.36 3.60
C TYR A 47 6.56 18.90 3.48
N TYR A 48 7.05 18.18 2.48
CA TYR A 48 6.76 16.75 2.34
C TYR A 48 7.20 15.97 3.58
N ASN A 49 8.44 16.13 4.02
CA ASN A 49 8.99 15.44 5.19
C ASN A 49 8.24 15.80 6.50
N LEU A 50 7.83 17.06 6.65
CA LEU A 50 6.98 17.50 7.76
C LEU A 50 5.63 16.77 7.74
N GLY A 51 5.01 16.66 6.55
CA GLY A 51 3.77 15.89 6.37
C GLY A 51 3.95 14.42 6.77
N VAL A 52 5.06 13.78 6.40
CA VAL A 52 5.37 12.39 6.78
C VAL A 52 5.48 12.22 8.30
N VAL A 53 6.12 13.17 9.00
CA VAL A 53 6.22 13.13 10.47
C VAL A 53 4.83 13.30 11.10
N GLN A 54 4.03 14.23 10.59
CA GLN A 54 2.68 14.48 11.12
C GLN A 54 1.73 13.30 10.89
N ASP A 55 1.84 12.60 9.75
CA ASP A 55 1.13 11.35 9.50
C ASP A 55 1.50 10.27 10.54
N LYS A 56 2.78 10.09 10.83
CA LYS A 56 3.25 9.19 11.89
C LYS A 56 2.73 9.58 13.29
N LEU A 57 2.58 10.88 13.54
CA LEU A 57 1.99 11.42 14.77
C LEU A 57 0.45 11.41 14.77
N LEU A 58 -0.19 10.80 13.78
CA LEU A 58 -1.65 10.71 13.60
C LEU A 58 -2.34 12.08 13.42
N ARG A 59 -1.59 13.10 12.97
CA ARG A 59 -2.08 14.46 12.69
C ARG A 59 -2.36 14.62 11.20
N PHE A 60 -3.34 13.85 10.70
CA PHE A 60 -3.64 13.71 9.27
C PHE A 60 -4.02 15.03 8.58
N ASP A 61 -4.78 15.92 9.25
CA ASP A 61 -5.15 17.20 8.67
C ASP A 61 -3.96 18.14 8.46
N GLU A 62 -2.99 18.10 9.37
CA GLU A 62 -1.74 18.84 9.23
C GLU A 62 -0.87 18.25 8.12
N ALA A 63 -0.78 16.92 8.06
CA ALA A 63 -0.08 16.21 7.00
C ALA A 63 -0.64 16.57 5.61
N LYS A 64 -1.98 16.53 5.43
CA LYS A 64 -2.66 16.96 4.19
C LYS A 64 -2.27 18.38 3.77
N LYS A 65 -2.26 19.33 4.73
CA LYS A 65 -1.87 20.72 4.45
C LYS A 65 -0.43 20.82 3.95
N ASN A 66 0.48 20.05 4.55
CA ASN A 66 1.88 20.09 4.19
C ASN A 66 2.18 19.35 2.88
N TYR A 67 1.51 18.25 2.56
CA TYR A 67 1.60 17.61 1.24
C TYR A 67 1.09 18.54 0.13
N LYS A 68 -0.05 19.23 0.34
CA LYS A 68 -0.55 20.25 -0.61
C LYS A 68 0.45 21.39 -0.81
N LYS A 69 1.14 21.83 0.24
CA LYS A 69 2.20 22.85 0.11
C LYS A 69 3.41 22.32 -0.64
N ALA A 70 3.82 21.08 -0.40
CA ALA A 70 4.91 20.47 -1.15
C ALA A 70 4.59 20.44 -2.66
N LEU A 71 3.37 20.04 -3.04
CA LEU A 71 2.89 20.02 -4.42
C LEU A 71 2.74 21.43 -5.03
N LYS A 72 2.39 22.44 -4.22
CA LYS A 72 2.35 23.83 -4.68
C LYS A 72 3.73 24.31 -5.16
N PHE A 73 4.80 23.93 -4.45
CA PHE A 73 6.17 24.34 -4.78
C PHE A 73 6.88 23.38 -5.74
N LYS A 74 6.44 22.12 -5.80
CA LYS A 74 6.92 21.09 -6.73
C LYS A 74 5.75 20.27 -7.21
N PRO A 75 5.06 20.66 -8.32
CA PRO A 75 3.86 19.98 -8.82
C PRO A 75 4.05 18.52 -9.23
N ASP A 76 5.26 18.15 -9.64
CA ASP A 76 5.67 16.79 -10.03
C ASP A 76 6.23 15.94 -8.86
N TYR A 77 5.90 16.31 -7.62
CA TYR A 77 6.37 15.59 -6.43
C TYR A 77 5.49 14.36 -6.15
N PHE A 78 5.77 13.29 -6.88
CA PHE A 78 5.00 12.04 -6.84
C PHE A 78 4.75 11.50 -5.42
N GLU A 79 5.77 11.49 -4.55
CA GLU A 79 5.63 10.96 -3.19
C GLU A 79 4.67 11.82 -2.34
N ALA A 80 4.63 13.12 -2.57
CA ALA A 80 3.69 14.01 -1.87
C ALA A 80 2.26 13.82 -2.37
N GLU A 81 2.09 13.66 -3.68
CA GLU A 81 0.81 13.36 -4.31
C GLU A 81 0.26 12.02 -3.83
N TYR A 82 1.09 10.98 -3.85
CA TYR A 82 0.73 9.65 -3.37
C TYR A 82 0.25 9.68 -1.92
N ASN A 83 1.03 10.26 -0.99
CA ASN A 83 0.66 10.32 0.41
C ASN A 83 -0.62 11.15 0.66
N LEU A 84 -0.79 12.25 -0.09
CA LEU A 84 -2.01 13.04 -0.04
C LEU A 84 -3.22 12.22 -0.46
N ASN A 85 -3.13 11.49 -1.57
CA ASN A 85 -4.21 10.66 -2.09
C ASN A 85 -4.58 9.53 -1.11
N ILE A 86 -3.59 8.91 -0.44
CA ILE A 86 -3.86 7.91 0.60
C ILE A 86 -4.69 8.51 1.74
N ILE A 87 -4.32 9.68 2.26
CA ILE A 87 -5.09 10.31 3.35
C ILE A 87 -6.51 10.68 2.88
N LEU A 88 -6.67 11.18 1.65
CA LEU A 88 -8.00 11.51 1.11
C LEU A 88 -8.89 10.25 0.98
N ARG A 89 -8.33 9.13 0.56
CA ARG A 89 -9.03 7.84 0.53
C ARG A 89 -9.36 7.32 1.94
N GLN A 90 -8.51 7.56 2.91
CA GLN A 90 -8.78 7.23 4.31
C GLN A 90 -9.96 8.06 4.86
N ASP A 91 -10.04 9.35 4.55
CA ASP A 91 -11.19 10.19 4.90
C ASP A 91 -12.49 9.64 4.26
N GLU A 92 -12.45 9.26 2.98
CA GLU A 92 -13.61 8.65 2.30
C GLU A 92 -14.00 7.30 2.93
N LEU A 93 -13.04 6.47 3.30
CA LEU A 93 -13.28 5.21 4.00
C LEU A 93 -14.04 5.44 5.31
N LEU A 94 -13.62 6.40 6.14
CA LEU A 94 -14.30 6.70 7.41
C LEU A 94 -15.75 7.12 7.18
N LEU A 95 -16.01 7.96 6.17
CA LEU A 95 -17.38 8.33 5.78
C LEU A 95 -18.22 7.12 5.36
N LYS A 96 -17.65 6.20 4.60
CA LYS A 96 -18.36 4.98 4.17
C LYS A 96 -18.65 4.03 5.34
N ILE A 97 -17.71 3.88 6.27
CA ILE A 97 -17.92 3.09 7.49
C ILE A 97 -19.05 3.69 8.32
N GLU A 98 -19.09 5.01 8.49
CA GLU A 98 -20.16 5.68 9.24
C GLU A 98 -21.52 5.49 8.56
N GLN A 99 -21.59 5.67 7.24
CA GLN A 99 -22.80 5.43 6.45
C GLN A 99 -23.29 3.98 6.56
N SER A 100 -22.40 3.00 6.53
CA SER A 100 -22.73 1.59 6.69
C SER A 100 -23.35 1.32 8.08
N LYS A 101 -22.74 1.84 9.15
CA LYS A 101 -23.27 1.73 10.52
C LYS A 101 -24.67 2.34 10.68
N ILE A 102 -24.93 3.48 10.04
CA ILE A 102 -26.25 4.13 10.03
C ILE A 102 -27.28 3.26 9.29
N HIS A 103 -26.90 2.69 8.16
CA HIS A 103 -27.76 1.82 7.37
C HIS A 103 -28.15 0.54 8.11
N GLU A 104 -27.20 -0.12 8.77
CA GLU A 104 -27.44 -1.29 9.62
C GLU A 104 -28.40 -0.98 10.78
N LYS A 105 -28.21 0.15 11.46
CA LYS A 105 -29.11 0.59 12.57
C LYS A 105 -30.54 0.82 12.06
N LYS A 106 -30.71 1.40 10.86
CA LYS A 106 -32.04 1.65 10.28
C LYS A 106 -32.78 0.37 9.87
N LYS A 107 -32.05 -0.68 9.49
CA LYS A 107 -32.63 -1.96 9.08
C LYS A 107 -33.00 -2.89 10.24
N ASN A 108 -32.75 -2.50 11.50
CA ASN A 108 -32.91 -3.38 12.68
C ASN A 108 -32.26 -4.77 12.47
N ILE A 109 -31.16 -4.82 11.73
CA ILE A 109 -30.44 -6.07 11.52
C ILE A 109 -29.79 -6.41 12.85
N ILE A 110 -30.36 -7.36 13.57
CA ILE A 110 -29.68 -8.00 14.70
C ILE A 110 -28.43 -8.63 14.12
N LYS A 111 -27.25 -8.07 14.46
CA LYS A 111 -25.99 -8.74 14.14
C LYS A 111 -26.04 -10.13 14.77
N ILE A 112 -26.36 -11.13 13.97
CA ILE A 112 -25.92 -12.47 14.29
C ILE A 112 -24.39 -12.31 14.29
N SER A 113 -23.78 -12.46 15.44
CA SER A 113 -22.32 -12.49 15.58
C SER A 113 -21.81 -13.66 14.77
N SER A 114 -21.80 -13.50 13.45
CA SER A 114 -21.38 -14.56 12.56
C SER A 114 -19.87 -14.63 12.58
N SER A 115 -19.40 -15.70 13.13
CA SER A 115 -18.08 -16.29 13.10
C SER A 115 -17.46 -16.48 11.70
N THR A 116 -17.80 -15.71 10.70
CA THR A 116 -17.39 -15.89 9.30
C THR A 116 -16.47 -14.77 8.77
N ARG A 117 -15.90 -13.96 9.63
CA ARG A 117 -14.77 -13.12 9.21
C ARG A 117 -13.59 -14.02 8.87
N LEU A 118 -12.90 -13.72 7.77
CA LEU A 118 -11.58 -14.28 7.51
C LEU A 118 -10.72 -14.05 8.75
N THR A 119 -10.58 -15.08 9.59
CA THR A 119 -9.78 -15.02 10.82
C THR A 119 -8.31 -15.23 10.45
N SER A 120 -7.73 -16.38 10.76
CA SER A 120 -6.33 -16.69 10.46
C SER A 120 -6.13 -17.32 9.08
N ASN A 121 -7.11 -18.07 8.57
CA ASN A 121 -6.95 -18.82 7.32
C ASN A 121 -7.20 -17.93 6.09
N PRO A 122 -6.36 -18.03 5.04
CA PRO A 122 -6.58 -17.30 3.81
C PRO A 122 -7.79 -17.86 3.05
N PHE A 123 -8.52 -16.99 2.35
CA PHE A 123 -9.53 -17.39 1.38
C PHE A 123 -8.83 -17.65 0.04
N LEU A 124 -9.07 -18.84 -0.53
CA LEU A 124 -8.46 -19.29 -1.77
C LEU A 124 -9.54 -19.52 -2.82
N THR A 125 -9.34 -18.95 -4.00
CA THR A 125 -10.17 -19.17 -5.18
C THR A 125 -9.36 -18.99 -6.46
N ASN A 126 -9.99 -19.17 -7.62
CA ASN A 126 -9.35 -18.98 -8.90
C ASN A 126 -10.25 -18.15 -9.83
N ARG A 127 -9.62 -17.40 -10.73
CA ARG A 127 -10.23 -16.67 -11.82
C ARG A 127 -9.48 -17.00 -13.13
N VAL A 128 -10.21 -17.13 -14.22
CA VAL A 128 -9.60 -17.30 -15.55
C VAL A 128 -8.74 -16.07 -15.88
N VAL A 129 -7.56 -16.31 -16.43
CA VAL A 129 -6.66 -15.25 -16.86
C VAL A 129 -6.82 -15.04 -18.37
N GLU A 130 -7.30 -13.88 -18.76
CA GLU A 130 -7.40 -13.46 -20.15
C GLU A 130 -6.01 -13.08 -20.70
N LYS A 131 -5.70 -13.52 -21.91
CA LYS A 131 -4.43 -13.13 -22.58
C LYS A 131 -4.30 -11.63 -22.76
N GLU A 132 -5.42 -10.95 -22.91
CA GLU A 132 -5.52 -9.50 -23.07
C GLU A 132 -5.10 -8.74 -21.80
N LEU A 133 -5.47 -9.28 -20.61
CA LEU A 133 -5.05 -8.73 -19.33
C LEU A 133 -3.53 -8.70 -19.21
N LEU A 134 -2.86 -9.82 -19.51
CA LEU A 134 -1.42 -9.91 -19.49
C LEU A 134 -0.77 -8.83 -20.38
N THR A 135 -1.26 -8.70 -21.62
CA THR A 135 -0.76 -7.72 -22.59
C THR A 135 -0.97 -6.28 -22.13
N SER A 136 -2.12 -6.01 -21.49
CA SER A 136 -2.45 -4.68 -20.99
C SER A 136 -1.55 -4.26 -19.84
N LEU A 137 -1.26 -5.16 -18.90
CA LEU A 137 -0.36 -4.87 -17.77
C LEU A 137 1.06 -4.49 -18.23
N TYR A 138 1.56 -5.09 -19.33
CA TYR A 138 2.85 -4.69 -19.88
C TYR A 138 2.87 -3.29 -20.51
N LYS A 139 1.71 -2.76 -20.94
CA LYS A 139 1.57 -1.43 -21.56
C LYS A 139 1.40 -0.32 -20.54
N ILE A 140 0.87 -0.64 -19.34
CA ILE A 140 0.67 0.35 -18.28
C ILE A 140 2.03 0.88 -17.80
N ASN A 141 2.09 2.20 -17.58
CA ASN A 141 3.28 2.84 -17.04
C ASN A 141 3.61 2.27 -15.66
N SER A 142 4.88 1.99 -15.42
CA SER A 142 5.32 1.34 -14.19
C SER A 142 6.79 1.64 -13.91
N LYS A 143 7.14 1.63 -12.61
CA LYS A 143 8.50 1.91 -12.14
C LYS A 143 9.33 0.64 -12.06
N GLU A 144 10.60 0.71 -12.42
CA GLU A 144 11.55 -0.35 -12.15
C GLU A 144 11.80 -0.49 -10.64
N LEU A 145 11.94 -1.74 -10.19
CA LEU A 145 12.29 -2.03 -8.81
C LEU A 145 13.78 -1.75 -8.56
N ASN A 146 14.13 -1.35 -7.35
CA ASN A 146 15.53 -1.24 -6.93
C ASN A 146 16.17 -2.62 -6.91
N ARG A 147 17.36 -2.77 -7.53
CA ARG A 147 18.06 -4.05 -7.67
C ARG A 147 18.47 -4.70 -6.37
N GLU A 148 18.63 -3.94 -5.29
CA GLU A 148 19.02 -4.44 -3.98
C GLU A 148 17.88 -4.27 -2.98
N ALA A 149 17.74 -5.26 -2.09
CA ALA A 149 16.86 -5.16 -0.93
C ALA A 149 17.43 -4.12 0.05
N ASN A 150 17.22 -2.84 -0.23
CA ASN A 150 17.60 -1.78 0.69
C ASN A 150 16.70 -1.83 1.92
N LYS A 151 17.27 -1.59 3.11
CA LYS A 151 16.51 -1.42 4.36
C LYS A 151 15.42 -0.36 4.15
N GLY A 152 14.15 -0.80 4.10
CA GLY A 152 12.98 0.04 3.87
C GLY A 152 12.28 -0.14 2.51
N SER A 153 12.84 -0.90 1.55
CA SER A 153 12.14 -1.27 0.32
C SER A 153 11.36 -2.57 0.51
N LEU A 154 10.03 -2.50 0.36
CA LEU A 154 9.16 -3.70 0.44
C LEU A 154 9.40 -4.64 -0.73
N ARG A 155 9.68 -4.10 -1.91
CA ARG A 155 9.87 -4.82 -3.17
C ARG A 155 11.29 -4.58 -3.68
N TYR A 156 11.93 -5.61 -4.18
CA TYR A 156 13.31 -5.53 -4.66
C TYR A 156 13.57 -6.43 -5.87
N GLY A 157 14.71 -6.22 -6.51
CA GLY A 157 15.24 -7.07 -7.57
C GLY A 157 14.92 -6.58 -8.97
N ASN A 158 15.00 -7.49 -9.94
CA ASN A 158 14.72 -7.20 -11.34
C ASN A 158 13.21 -7.28 -11.58
N GLY A 159 12.57 -6.14 -11.82
CA GLY A 159 11.13 -6.14 -12.05
C GLY A 159 10.57 -4.74 -12.12
N ARG A 160 9.26 -4.67 -12.20
CA ARG A 160 8.48 -3.42 -12.28
C ARG A 160 7.28 -3.47 -11.38
N CYS A 161 6.84 -2.33 -10.88
CA CYS A 161 5.55 -2.19 -10.18
C CYS A 161 4.80 -0.97 -10.72
N SER A 162 3.46 -1.07 -10.76
CA SER A 162 2.61 0.09 -11.03
C SER A 162 2.54 1.01 -9.80
N ASP A 163 1.91 2.14 -9.99
CA ASP A 163 1.38 2.93 -8.88
C ASP A 163 0.26 2.16 -8.14
N TYR A 164 -0.29 2.77 -7.11
CA TYR A 164 -1.30 2.15 -6.27
C TYR A 164 -2.74 2.45 -6.69
N GLN A 165 -2.98 2.61 -7.99
CA GLN A 165 -4.26 3.03 -8.55
C GLN A 165 -4.66 2.23 -9.80
N LEU A 166 -4.27 0.96 -9.89
CA LEU A 166 -4.54 0.12 -11.05
C LEU A 166 -6.03 0.09 -11.42
N PHE A 167 -6.93 0.05 -10.45
CA PHE A 167 -8.38 -0.04 -10.69
C PHE A 167 -9.00 1.27 -11.24
N GLU A 168 -8.22 2.35 -11.32
CA GLU A 168 -8.61 3.60 -11.98
C GLU A 168 -8.23 3.62 -13.47
N ASP A 169 -7.53 2.59 -13.98
CA ASP A 169 -7.20 2.47 -15.40
C ASP A 169 -8.48 2.32 -16.24
N GLU A 170 -8.57 3.12 -17.31
CA GLU A 170 -9.77 3.24 -18.13
C GLU A 170 -9.98 2.09 -19.12
N SER A 171 -9.00 1.20 -19.29
CA SER A 171 -9.11 0.07 -20.22
C SER A 171 -10.20 -0.91 -19.78
N SER A 172 -10.99 -1.40 -20.76
CA SER A 172 -12.11 -2.32 -20.49
C SER A 172 -11.67 -3.60 -19.78
N ILE A 173 -10.49 -4.12 -20.12
CA ILE A 173 -9.99 -5.35 -19.49
C ILE A 173 -9.63 -5.15 -18.03
N ILE A 174 -9.07 -3.99 -17.64
CA ILE A 174 -8.79 -3.68 -16.23
C ILE A 174 -10.10 -3.42 -15.49
N LYS A 175 -11.05 -2.69 -16.07
CA LYS A 175 -12.38 -2.47 -15.48
C LYS A 175 -13.10 -3.78 -15.19
N ASN A 176 -13.21 -4.68 -16.17
CA ASN A 176 -13.85 -5.99 -15.98
C ASN A 176 -13.11 -6.82 -14.91
N THR A 177 -11.78 -6.82 -14.94
CA THR A 177 -10.99 -7.54 -13.93
C THR A 177 -11.22 -6.95 -12.53
N SER A 178 -11.26 -5.61 -12.39
CA SER A 178 -11.50 -4.97 -11.10
C SER A 178 -12.89 -5.28 -10.55
N GLU A 179 -13.94 -5.28 -11.39
CA GLU A 179 -15.30 -5.64 -10.99
C GLU A 179 -15.39 -7.10 -10.50
N ASP A 180 -14.76 -8.04 -11.21
CA ASP A 180 -14.71 -9.44 -10.78
C ASP A 180 -13.96 -9.58 -9.43
N LEU A 181 -12.81 -8.94 -9.28
CA LEU A 181 -12.05 -8.99 -8.04
C LEU A 181 -12.81 -8.34 -6.87
N ILE A 182 -13.53 -7.24 -7.10
CA ILE A 182 -14.40 -6.60 -6.10
C ILE A 182 -15.49 -7.57 -5.66
N ASN A 183 -16.13 -8.28 -6.57
CA ASN A 183 -17.16 -9.26 -6.24
C ASN A 183 -16.58 -10.43 -5.43
N ILE A 184 -15.40 -10.92 -5.78
CA ILE A 184 -14.71 -11.98 -5.02
C ILE A 184 -14.32 -11.48 -3.61
N MET A 185 -13.83 -10.25 -3.48
CA MET A 185 -13.51 -9.66 -2.18
C MET A 185 -14.74 -9.54 -1.28
N LYS A 186 -15.88 -9.06 -1.84
CA LYS A 186 -17.15 -8.99 -1.11
C LYS A 186 -17.62 -10.36 -0.62
N GLN A 187 -17.51 -11.39 -1.46
CA GLN A 187 -17.84 -12.76 -1.08
C GLN A 187 -16.92 -13.27 0.04
N ALA A 188 -15.62 -13.03 -0.05
CA ALA A 188 -14.66 -13.51 0.93
C ALA A 188 -14.87 -12.90 2.32
N VAL A 189 -15.23 -11.63 2.42
CA VAL A 189 -15.44 -10.94 3.70
C VAL A 189 -16.93 -10.80 4.09
N GLN A 190 -17.83 -11.25 3.22
CA GLN A 190 -19.30 -11.21 3.40
C GLN A 190 -19.84 -9.81 3.76
N SER A 191 -19.29 -8.78 3.12
CA SER A 191 -19.71 -7.39 3.30
C SER A 191 -19.40 -6.56 2.06
N ASP A 192 -19.94 -5.34 2.02
CA ASP A 192 -19.41 -4.31 1.14
C ASP A 192 -17.97 -3.98 1.51
N ILE A 193 -17.22 -3.50 0.54
CA ILE A 193 -15.79 -3.24 0.68
C ILE A 193 -15.42 -1.84 0.19
N TYR A 194 -14.26 -1.35 0.65
CA TYR A 194 -13.59 -0.17 0.14
C TYR A 194 -12.16 -0.52 -0.27
N VAL A 195 -11.81 -0.35 -1.54
CA VAL A 195 -10.45 -0.54 -2.06
C VAL A 195 -9.63 0.70 -1.77
N ILE A 196 -8.56 0.56 -0.99
CA ILE A 196 -7.65 1.66 -0.66
C ILE A 196 -6.47 1.73 -1.64
N GLU A 197 -5.99 0.59 -2.12
CA GLU A 197 -4.86 0.47 -3.03
C GLU A 197 -5.07 -0.69 -3.99
N SER A 198 -4.69 -0.50 -5.26
CA SER A 198 -4.61 -1.56 -6.26
C SER A 198 -3.39 -1.35 -7.15
N PHE A 199 -2.61 -2.37 -7.36
CA PHE A 199 -1.34 -2.29 -8.09
C PHE A 199 -1.02 -3.62 -8.77
N PHE A 200 -0.05 -3.62 -9.69
CA PHE A 200 0.53 -4.86 -10.18
C PHE A 200 2.05 -4.89 -9.98
N ASN A 201 2.59 -6.09 -9.91
CA ASN A 201 4.02 -6.36 -9.89
C ASN A 201 4.39 -7.31 -11.02
N ILE A 202 5.48 -7.03 -11.70
CA ILE A 202 6.16 -7.92 -12.62
C ILE A 202 7.51 -8.26 -12.00
N PHE A 203 7.65 -9.47 -11.49
CA PHE A 203 8.88 -9.97 -10.91
C PHE A 203 9.67 -10.79 -11.92
N ARG A 204 10.96 -10.57 -11.96
CA ARG A 204 11.94 -11.29 -12.76
C ARG A 204 12.93 -11.99 -11.86
N LYS A 205 13.90 -12.67 -12.44
CA LYS A 205 14.95 -13.37 -11.70
C LYS A 205 15.55 -12.51 -10.59
N ARG A 206 15.68 -13.07 -9.37
CA ARG A 206 16.19 -12.42 -8.16
C ARG A 206 15.35 -11.22 -7.70
N SER A 207 14.05 -11.38 -7.73
CA SER A 207 13.13 -10.38 -7.21
C SER A 207 12.21 -10.94 -6.12
N GLY A 208 11.58 -10.06 -5.39
CA GLY A 208 10.67 -10.49 -4.33
C GLY A 208 10.10 -9.37 -3.50
N ILE A 209 9.43 -9.79 -2.45
CA ILE A 209 8.83 -8.94 -1.42
C ILE A 209 9.42 -9.39 -0.09
N THR A 210 9.98 -8.44 0.67
CA THR A 210 10.49 -8.68 2.02
C THR A 210 9.34 -8.97 2.99
N ILE A 211 9.64 -9.56 4.15
CA ILE A 211 8.63 -9.80 5.20
C ILE A 211 8.03 -8.46 5.63
N HIS A 212 6.72 -8.32 5.49
CA HIS A 212 5.95 -7.15 5.89
C HIS A 212 4.48 -7.49 6.06
N ASN A 213 3.71 -6.53 6.59
CA ASN A 213 2.25 -6.52 6.56
C ASN A 213 1.76 -5.18 5.98
N HIS A 214 0.45 -5.03 5.82
CA HIS A 214 -0.14 -3.83 5.23
C HIS A 214 -0.78 -2.90 6.26
N MET A 215 -0.41 -3.04 7.53
CA MET A 215 -0.89 -2.18 8.60
C MET A 215 -0.17 -0.84 8.59
N VAL A 216 -0.91 0.24 8.73
CA VAL A 216 -0.39 1.60 8.84
C VAL A 216 -0.90 2.26 10.14
N SER A 217 -0.34 3.42 10.49
CA SER A 217 -0.70 4.15 11.70
C SER A 217 -2.20 4.47 11.77
N PHE A 218 -2.81 4.79 10.65
CA PHE A 218 -4.24 5.01 10.48
C PHE A 218 -5.09 3.82 10.95
N ASP A 219 -4.72 2.59 10.60
CA ASP A 219 -5.48 1.38 10.99
C ASP A 219 -5.52 1.19 12.49
N LYS A 220 -4.44 1.57 13.19
CA LYS A 220 -4.37 1.52 14.65
C LYS A 220 -5.19 2.64 15.28
N ALA A 221 -5.09 3.87 14.74
CA ALA A 221 -5.79 5.03 15.27
C ALA A 221 -7.31 4.90 15.22
N TYR A 222 -7.84 4.21 14.21
CA TYR A 222 -9.27 4.04 13.99
C TYR A 222 -9.77 2.62 14.25
N GLU A 223 -8.94 1.75 14.87
CA GLU A 223 -9.27 0.36 15.22
C GLU A 223 -9.73 -0.51 14.03
N LEU A 224 -9.18 -0.25 12.84
CA LEU A 224 -9.54 -0.91 11.58
C LEU A 224 -8.73 -2.17 11.28
N SER A 225 -7.85 -2.59 12.18
CA SER A 225 -6.92 -3.72 11.97
C SER A 225 -7.62 -5.01 11.57
N ASN A 226 -8.80 -5.27 12.12
CA ASN A 226 -9.58 -6.48 11.84
C ASN A 226 -10.52 -6.35 10.63
N GLN A 227 -10.52 -5.20 9.96
CA GLN A 227 -11.35 -4.91 8.79
C GLN A 227 -10.52 -4.79 7.51
N LYS A 228 -9.19 -4.78 7.61
CA LYS A 228 -8.28 -4.64 6.47
C LYS A 228 -7.77 -5.98 5.99
N TYR A 229 -7.78 -6.15 4.67
CA TYR A 229 -7.38 -7.37 3.99
C TYR A 229 -6.48 -7.05 2.80
N SER A 230 -5.67 -8.05 2.41
CA SER A 230 -4.87 -8.02 1.19
C SER A 230 -5.30 -9.15 0.28
N LEU A 231 -5.42 -8.84 -1.01
CA LEU A 231 -5.64 -9.79 -2.09
C LEU A 231 -4.41 -9.85 -2.97
N THR A 232 -4.04 -11.06 -3.37
CA THR A 232 -3.08 -11.29 -4.45
C THR A 232 -3.71 -12.15 -5.53
N TYR A 233 -3.76 -11.65 -6.77
CA TYR A 233 -4.22 -12.37 -7.96
C TYR A 233 -3.05 -12.65 -8.90
N TYR A 234 -2.79 -13.92 -9.19
CA TYR A 234 -1.65 -14.37 -9.99
C TYR A 234 -2.04 -14.52 -11.45
N ILE A 235 -1.58 -13.59 -12.29
CA ILE A 235 -1.80 -13.58 -13.75
C ILE A 235 -0.84 -14.56 -14.44
N SER A 236 0.43 -14.53 -14.04
CA SER A 236 1.45 -15.47 -14.46
C SER A 236 2.32 -15.82 -13.26
N VAL A 237 2.44 -17.09 -12.96
CA VAL A 237 3.33 -17.55 -11.89
C VAL A 237 4.79 -17.67 -12.34
N GLY A 238 5.04 -17.52 -13.64
CA GLY A 238 6.38 -17.63 -14.22
C GLY A 238 6.92 -19.05 -14.21
N ASP A 239 8.24 -19.17 -14.21
CA ASP A 239 8.95 -20.46 -14.14
C ASP A 239 9.06 -20.90 -12.66
N GLN A 240 8.31 -21.91 -12.30
CA GLN A 240 8.34 -22.48 -10.93
C GLN A 240 9.35 -23.65 -10.77
N ASN A 241 9.99 -24.07 -11.84
CA ASN A 241 11.03 -25.11 -11.78
C ASN A 241 12.40 -24.49 -11.45
N CYS A 242 12.50 -23.80 -10.32
CA CYS A 242 13.66 -23.08 -9.86
C CYS A 242 13.76 -23.15 -8.31
N ARG A 243 14.88 -22.64 -7.76
CA ARG A 243 15.13 -22.67 -6.32
C ARG A 243 14.09 -21.87 -5.52
N GLU A 244 13.70 -20.72 -6.02
CA GLU A 244 12.73 -19.81 -5.38
C GLU A 244 11.54 -19.63 -6.33
N PRO A 245 10.54 -20.55 -6.31
CA PRO A 245 9.45 -20.58 -7.29
C PRO A 245 8.38 -19.51 -7.05
N GLY A 246 8.57 -18.64 -6.07
CA GLY A 246 7.61 -17.61 -5.71
C GLY A 246 6.51 -18.11 -4.77
N ILE A 247 6.84 -18.97 -3.83
CA ILE A 247 5.92 -19.35 -2.75
C ILE A 247 5.50 -18.09 -2.00
N LEU A 248 4.20 -17.92 -1.78
CA LEU A 248 3.67 -16.95 -0.84
C LEU A 248 3.80 -17.55 0.55
N LYS A 249 4.64 -16.96 1.38
CA LYS A 249 4.80 -17.32 2.79
C LYS A 249 3.97 -16.37 3.64
N LEU A 250 3.06 -16.93 4.42
CA LEU A 250 2.29 -16.21 5.43
C LEU A 250 2.83 -16.62 6.80
N TYR A 251 2.90 -15.66 7.71
CA TYR A 251 3.43 -15.87 9.07
C TYR A 251 2.31 -15.66 10.10
N ASP A 252 2.41 -16.37 11.21
CA ASP A 252 1.50 -16.26 12.37
C ASP A 252 0.02 -16.57 12.04
N PRO A 253 -0.35 -17.84 11.72
CA PRO A 253 0.48 -19.05 11.70
C PRO A 253 1.29 -19.18 10.40
N GLU A 254 2.39 -19.95 10.42
CA GLU A 254 3.18 -20.22 9.22
C GLU A 254 2.38 -21.04 8.21
N GLU A 255 2.37 -20.56 6.97
CA GLU A 255 1.70 -21.21 5.86
C GLU A 255 2.42 -20.88 4.56
N GLU A 256 2.65 -21.88 3.72
CA GLU A 256 3.28 -21.72 2.41
C GLU A 256 2.30 -22.10 1.31
N ILE A 257 2.07 -21.18 0.38
CA ILE A 257 1.15 -21.36 -0.73
C ILE A 257 1.94 -21.22 -2.03
N LEU A 258 2.04 -22.29 -2.82
CA LEU A 258 2.55 -22.23 -4.19
C LEU A 258 1.36 -21.94 -5.12
N PRO A 259 1.26 -20.72 -5.66
CA PRO A 259 0.11 -20.36 -6.50
C PRO A 259 0.22 -20.97 -7.91
N SER A 260 -0.91 -21.07 -8.59
CA SER A 260 -1.03 -21.33 -10.02
C SER A 260 -1.53 -20.09 -10.76
N ASN A 261 -1.46 -20.10 -12.11
CA ASN A 261 -2.10 -19.04 -12.90
C ASN A 261 -3.60 -18.98 -12.60
N GLY A 262 -4.09 -17.79 -12.33
CA GLY A 262 -5.48 -17.56 -11.95
C GLY A 262 -5.75 -17.63 -10.45
N SER A 263 -4.80 -18.10 -9.63
CA SER A 263 -4.98 -18.16 -8.17
C SER A 263 -5.23 -16.78 -7.57
N ILE A 264 -6.24 -16.70 -6.70
CA ILE A 264 -6.55 -15.53 -5.87
C ILE A 264 -6.43 -15.94 -4.41
N ILE A 265 -5.64 -15.21 -3.66
CA ILE A 265 -5.40 -15.43 -2.24
C ILE A 265 -5.77 -14.14 -1.49
N ILE A 266 -6.71 -14.24 -0.54
CA ILE A 266 -7.11 -13.11 0.32
C ILE A 266 -6.79 -13.49 1.76
N PHE A 267 -6.12 -12.58 2.48
CA PHE A 267 -5.71 -12.78 3.88
C PHE A 267 -5.80 -11.48 4.68
N PRO A 268 -5.91 -11.55 6.02
CA PRO A 268 -5.89 -10.36 6.87
C PRO A 268 -4.63 -9.53 6.66
N ALA A 269 -4.76 -8.23 6.52
CA ALA A 269 -3.63 -7.32 6.29
C ALA A 269 -2.65 -7.25 7.49
N THR A 270 -3.04 -7.75 8.65
CA THR A 270 -2.19 -7.90 9.84
C THR A 270 -1.15 -9.00 9.70
N ARG A 271 -1.38 -10.00 8.82
CA ARG A 271 -0.43 -11.11 8.63
C ARG A 271 0.81 -10.63 7.90
N ASN A 272 1.96 -10.88 8.50
CA ASN A 272 3.22 -10.75 7.79
C ASN A 272 3.29 -11.76 6.65
N HIS A 273 3.86 -11.35 5.53
CA HIS A 273 4.03 -12.21 4.37
C HIS A 273 5.27 -11.84 3.56
N SER A 274 5.74 -12.78 2.77
CA SER A 274 6.85 -12.58 1.85
C SER A 274 6.75 -13.50 0.64
N ALA A 275 7.48 -13.17 -0.43
CA ALA A 275 7.65 -14.04 -1.58
C ALA A 275 9.00 -13.74 -2.25
N VAL A 276 9.71 -14.79 -2.67
CA VAL A 276 10.96 -14.67 -3.41
C VAL A 276 10.81 -15.43 -4.73
N TYR A 277 11.27 -14.83 -5.82
CA TYR A 277 11.17 -15.41 -7.15
C TYR A 277 12.52 -15.38 -7.89
N ASP A 278 12.98 -16.53 -8.38
CA ASP A 278 14.24 -16.69 -9.13
C ASP A 278 14.05 -17.41 -10.49
N GLY A 279 12.82 -17.46 -10.99
CA GLY A 279 12.50 -18.08 -12.28
C GLY A 279 12.98 -17.30 -13.49
N LYS A 280 13.00 -17.95 -14.65
CA LYS A 280 13.51 -17.40 -15.91
C LYS A 280 12.51 -16.55 -16.66
N THR A 281 11.23 -16.72 -16.42
CA THR A 281 10.12 -15.98 -17.06
C THR A 281 9.44 -15.03 -16.08
N ASP A 282 8.73 -14.03 -16.58
CA ASP A 282 8.09 -13.04 -15.75
C ASP A 282 6.96 -13.64 -14.89
N ARG A 283 6.96 -13.31 -13.60
CA ARG A 283 5.87 -13.57 -12.66
C ARG A 283 5.08 -12.28 -12.50
N ILE A 284 3.78 -12.35 -12.76
CA ILE A 284 2.90 -11.18 -12.79
C ILE A 284 1.74 -11.39 -11.84
N MET A 285 1.51 -10.40 -10.99
CA MET A 285 0.44 -10.45 -10.01
C MET A 285 -0.19 -9.06 -9.83
N ILE A 286 -1.49 -9.05 -9.56
CA ILE A 286 -2.23 -7.87 -9.07
C ILE A 286 -2.36 -7.99 -7.57
N GLY A 287 -2.03 -6.92 -6.85
CA GLY A 287 -2.25 -6.77 -5.42
C GLY A 287 -3.34 -5.73 -5.13
N VAL A 288 -4.17 -6.01 -4.14
CA VAL A 288 -5.23 -5.08 -3.70
C VAL A 288 -5.28 -5.06 -2.18
N ASN A 289 -5.24 -3.86 -1.60
CA ASN A 289 -5.54 -3.65 -0.18
C ASN A 289 -6.93 -3.03 -0.05
N PHE A 290 -7.76 -3.60 0.82
CA PHE A 290 -9.15 -3.18 0.97
C PHE A 290 -9.66 -3.36 2.40
N TYR A 291 -10.77 -2.68 2.70
CA TYR A 291 -11.47 -2.79 3.98
C TYR A 291 -12.86 -3.38 3.79
N SER A 292 -13.31 -4.20 4.73
CA SER A 292 -14.72 -4.53 4.89
C SER A 292 -15.45 -3.35 5.56
N LEU A 293 -16.67 -3.05 5.12
CA LEU A 293 -17.49 -1.94 5.62
C LEU A 293 -18.51 -2.40 6.69
N ILE A 294 -18.08 -3.26 7.61
CA ILE A 294 -18.96 -3.81 8.67
C ILE A 294 -18.87 -2.96 9.92
#